data_49149a4254397db0745fe50cdfe4a364
#
_entry.id   49149a4254397db0745fe50cdfe4a364
#
_cell.length_a   1.000
_cell.length_b   1.000
_cell.length_c   1.000
_cell.angle_alpha   90.00
_cell.angle_beta   90.00
_cell.angle_gamma   90.00
#
_symmetry.space_group_name_H-M   'P 1'
#
loop_
_entity.id
_entity.type
_entity.pdbx_description
1 polymer ?
#
loop_
_entity_poly.entity_id
_entity_poly.type
_entity_poly.pdbx_seq_one_letter_code
_entity_poly.pdbx_strand_id
1 'polypeptide(L)'
;MEYDFLQQFAKRMNSVGMYAMLMKNSWQKTTWKTFDIESVEEQLNIIFSVLLYMMEQSLEEEICTIDDIAAYLDDICNHFFRKRYSFEQSNALADFIVNVVLSDEGRAMYFPCFDFEKKEYIDTYISYIENRVVYLEDQTKRTSYKLTDQGYNLILSTLEMEGNMKLSVHEMIFRMHLERSTYDRALEEI
;
A
#
# COMPACT_ATOMS: atom_id res chain seq x y z
N MET A 1 35.40 0.25 -17.81
CA MET A 1 34.12 -0.13 -18.43
C MET A 1 33.03 0.56 -17.64
N GLU A 2 32.38 1.52 -18.23
CA GLU A 2 31.32 2.30 -17.56
C GLU A 2 30.02 1.53 -17.74
N TYR A 3 29.39 1.14 -16.64
CA TYR A 3 28.13 0.38 -16.66
C TYR A 3 26.94 1.33 -16.49
N ASP A 4 26.69 2.16 -17.49
CA ASP A 4 25.64 3.19 -17.46
C ASP A 4 24.25 2.62 -17.08
N PHE A 5 23.96 1.35 -17.42
CA PHE A 5 22.72 0.68 -17.09
C PHE A 5 22.55 0.38 -15.58
N LEU A 6 23.63 0.48 -14.79
CA LEU A 6 23.58 0.36 -13.33
C LEU A 6 23.37 1.69 -12.60
N GLN A 7 23.36 2.80 -13.35
CA GLN A 7 23.02 4.08 -12.76
C GLN A 7 21.61 4.03 -12.15
N GLN A 8 21.44 4.62 -10.98
CA GLN A 8 20.19 4.60 -10.22
C GLN A 8 19.67 3.18 -9.90
N PHE A 9 20.52 2.16 -9.88
CA PHE A 9 20.10 0.78 -9.61
C PHE A 9 19.36 0.65 -8.27
N ALA A 10 19.84 1.30 -7.22
CA ALA A 10 19.17 1.30 -5.92
C ALA A 10 17.73 1.86 -6.00
N LYS A 11 17.50 2.91 -6.82
CA LYS A 11 16.15 3.45 -7.05
C LYS A 11 15.24 2.44 -7.76
N ARG A 12 15.77 1.70 -8.74
CA ARG A 12 15.01 0.62 -9.41
C ARG A 12 14.70 -0.53 -8.47
N MET A 13 15.66 -0.88 -7.60
CA MET A 13 15.47 -1.92 -6.59
C MET A 13 14.46 -1.55 -5.51
N ASN A 14 14.14 -0.27 -5.33
CA ASN A 14 13.07 0.14 -4.42
C ASN A 14 11.73 -0.52 -4.79
N SER A 15 11.33 -0.51 -6.07
CA SER A 15 10.10 -1.16 -6.52
C SER A 15 10.14 -2.68 -6.27
N VAL A 16 11.27 -3.32 -6.56
CA VAL A 16 11.46 -4.75 -6.26
C VAL A 16 11.37 -5.01 -4.76
N GLY A 17 11.96 -4.14 -3.94
CA GLY A 17 11.92 -4.21 -2.49
C GLY A 17 10.50 -4.12 -1.94
N MET A 18 9.66 -3.27 -2.52
CA MET A 18 8.25 -3.15 -2.14
C MET A 18 7.50 -4.47 -2.35
N TYR A 19 7.61 -5.10 -3.53
CA TYR A 19 7.01 -6.42 -3.76
C TYR A 19 7.57 -7.49 -2.82
N ALA A 20 8.90 -7.53 -2.67
CA ALA A 20 9.56 -8.52 -1.82
C ALA A 20 9.13 -8.42 -0.35
N MET A 21 9.03 -7.20 0.19
CA MET A 21 8.58 -6.97 1.57
C MET A 21 7.11 -7.29 1.75
N LEU A 22 6.25 -6.96 0.77
CA LEU A 22 4.83 -7.33 0.81
C LEU A 22 4.66 -8.84 0.87
N MET A 23 5.33 -9.57 -0.01
CA MET A 23 5.32 -11.04 -0.03
C MET A 23 5.86 -11.62 1.28
N LYS A 24 6.97 -11.10 1.79
CA LYS A 24 7.56 -11.54 3.07
C LYS A 24 6.57 -11.36 4.22
N ASN A 25 5.99 -10.18 4.33
CA ASN A 25 5.05 -9.86 5.41
C ASN A 25 3.75 -10.66 5.32
N SER A 26 3.31 -11.00 4.11
CA SER A 26 2.13 -11.83 3.91
C SER A 26 2.41 -13.30 4.19
N TRP A 27 3.37 -13.88 3.49
CA TRP A 27 3.62 -15.33 3.49
C TRP A 27 3.97 -15.90 4.86
N GLN A 28 4.73 -15.15 5.66
CA GLN A 28 5.19 -15.63 6.97
C GLN A 28 4.10 -15.67 8.04
N LYS A 29 2.91 -15.14 7.76
CA LYS A 29 1.85 -15.01 8.75
C LYS A 29 0.90 -16.22 8.71
N THR A 30 0.85 -16.97 9.80
CA THR A 30 -0.09 -18.10 9.94
C THR A 30 -1.53 -17.66 10.16
N THR A 31 -1.76 -16.40 10.49
CA THR A 31 -3.08 -15.79 10.74
C THR A 31 -4.01 -15.89 9.52
N TRP A 32 -3.48 -15.96 8.29
CA TRP A 32 -4.29 -16.17 7.09
C TRP A 32 -5.18 -17.41 7.15
N LYS A 33 -4.72 -18.47 7.84
CA LYS A 33 -5.49 -19.71 8.00
C LYS A 33 -6.76 -19.53 8.81
N THR A 34 -6.82 -18.53 9.70
CA THR A 34 -8.03 -18.23 10.48
C THR A 34 -9.15 -17.67 9.60
N PHE A 35 -8.80 -17.20 8.42
CA PHE A 35 -9.72 -16.67 7.40
C PHE A 35 -9.89 -17.65 6.21
N ASP A 36 -9.41 -18.89 6.34
CA ASP A 36 -9.45 -19.88 5.27
C ASP A 36 -8.78 -19.39 3.97
N ILE A 37 -7.68 -18.61 4.12
CA ILE A 37 -6.86 -18.09 3.03
C ILE A 37 -5.49 -18.77 3.14
N GLU A 38 -5.27 -19.78 2.29
CA GLU A 38 -4.07 -20.62 2.41
C GLU A 38 -3.03 -20.32 1.33
N SER A 39 -3.45 -19.96 0.12
CA SER A 39 -2.53 -19.74 -0.99
C SER A 39 -1.97 -18.32 -1.01
N VAL A 40 -0.71 -18.20 -1.40
CA VAL A 40 -0.03 -16.90 -1.56
C VAL A 40 -0.73 -16.04 -2.61
N GLU A 41 -1.23 -16.68 -3.67
CA GLU A 41 -1.93 -16.01 -4.75
C GLU A 41 -3.21 -15.35 -4.24
N GLU A 42 -4.01 -16.06 -3.42
CA GLU A 42 -5.23 -15.51 -2.83
C GLU A 42 -4.90 -14.37 -1.87
N GLN A 43 -3.88 -14.54 -1.02
CA GLN A 43 -3.41 -13.48 -0.12
C GLN A 43 -3.05 -12.21 -0.89
N LEU A 44 -2.22 -12.33 -1.95
CA LEU A 44 -1.81 -11.18 -2.74
C LEU A 44 -2.98 -10.54 -3.48
N ASN A 45 -3.90 -11.31 -4.05
CA ASN A 45 -5.07 -10.76 -4.71
C ASN A 45 -5.94 -9.95 -3.74
N ILE A 46 -6.17 -10.44 -2.53
CA ILE A 46 -6.92 -9.71 -1.49
C ILE A 46 -6.16 -8.45 -1.05
N ILE A 47 -4.85 -8.54 -0.79
CA ILE A 47 -4.05 -7.38 -0.38
C ILE A 47 -4.08 -6.29 -1.46
N PHE A 48 -3.84 -6.67 -2.73
CA PHE A 48 -3.86 -5.70 -3.84
C PHE A 48 -5.22 -5.08 -4.05
N SER A 49 -6.32 -5.84 -3.86
CA SER A 49 -7.67 -5.29 -3.93
C SER A 49 -7.92 -4.25 -2.84
N VAL A 50 -7.40 -4.46 -1.62
CA VAL A 50 -7.47 -3.47 -0.53
C VAL A 50 -6.67 -2.21 -0.88
N LEU A 51 -5.46 -2.36 -1.44
CA LEU A 51 -4.67 -1.21 -1.87
C LEU A 51 -5.38 -0.40 -2.98
N LEU A 52 -6.01 -1.08 -3.94
CA LEU A 52 -6.81 -0.44 -4.98
C LEU A 52 -8.02 0.29 -4.40
N TYR A 53 -8.73 -0.31 -3.46
CA TYR A 53 -9.84 0.31 -2.75
C TYR A 53 -9.39 1.58 -2.00
N MET A 54 -8.27 1.52 -1.27
CA MET A 54 -7.71 2.69 -0.59
C MET A 54 -7.32 3.80 -1.57
N MET A 55 -6.81 3.44 -2.76
CA MET A 55 -6.53 4.41 -3.83
C MET A 55 -7.80 5.08 -4.32
N GLU A 56 -8.86 4.32 -4.57
CA GLU A 56 -10.17 4.84 -5.00
C GLU A 56 -10.75 5.81 -3.96
N GLN A 57 -10.78 5.43 -2.68
CA GLN A 57 -11.24 6.31 -1.60
C GLN A 57 -10.43 7.61 -1.53
N SER A 58 -9.14 7.56 -1.80
CA SER A 58 -8.29 8.76 -1.83
C SER A 58 -8.58 9.65 -3.03
N LEU A 59 -8.92 9.07 -4.19
CA LEU A 59 -9.33 9.83 -5.40
C LEU A 59 -10.67 10.54 -5.20
N GLU A 60 -11.58 9.95 -4.43
CA GLU A 60 -12.88 10.51 -4.06
C GLU A 60 -12.81 11.48 -2.87
N GLU A 61 -11.61 11.68 -2.31
CA GLU A 61 -11.37 12.50 -1.11
C GLU A 61 -12.09 11.98 0.15
N GLU A 62 -12.45 10.69 0.17
CA GLU A 62 -13.16 10.05 1.25
C GLU A 62 -12.24 9.60 2.39
N ILE A 63 -12.83 9.47 3.58
CA ILE A 63 -12.14 8.92 4.76
C ILE A 63 -12.16 7.39 4.65
N CYS A 64 -11.00 6.76 4.75
CA CYS A 64 -10.87 5.30 4.73
C CYS A 64 -10.47 4.78 6.12
N THR A 65 -11.39 4.13 6.80
CA THR A 65 -11.18 3.52 8.13
C THR A 65 -11.08 1.99 8.03
N ILE A 66 -10.75 1.32 9.14
CA ILE A 66 -10.80 -0.15 9.21
C ILE A 66 -12.21 -0.67 8.92
N ASP A 67 -13.24 0.03 9.42
CA ASP A 67 -14.63 -0.38 9.21
C ASP A 67 -15.02 -0.35 7.72
N ASP A 68 -14.53 0.65 6.97
CA ASP A 68 -14.76 0.77 5.52
C ASP A 68 -14.05 -0.36 4.76
N ILE A 69 -12.78 -0.63 5.12
CA ILE A 69 -12.02 -1.74 4.53
C ILE A 69 -12.65 -3.09 4.87
N ALA A 70 -13.17 -3.25 6.08
CA ALA A 70 -13.87 -4.47 6.50
C ALA A 70 -15.16 -4.70 5.69
N ALA A 71 -15.95 -3.65 5.47
CA ALA A 71 -17.15 -3.71 4.63
C ALA A 71 -16.80 -4.07 3.18
N TYR A 72 -15.75 -3.47 2.62
CA TYR A 72 -15.23 -3.82 1.31
C TYR A 72 -14.79 -5.28 1.23
N LEU A 73 -14.02 -5.76 2.22
CA LEU A 73 -13.55 -7.15 2.27
C LEU A 73 -14.70 -8.15 2.40
N ASP A 74 -15.73 -7.83 3.19
CA ASP A 74 -16.93 -8.67 3.30
C ASP A 74 -17.58 -8.85 1.93
N ASP A 75 -17.76 -7.75 1.19
CA ASP A 75 -18.37 -7.75 -0.13
C ASP A 75 -17.55 -8.58 -1.13
N ILE A 76 -16.27 -8.29 -1.32
CA ILE A 76 -15.44 -8.99 -2.30
C ILE A 76 -15.22 -10.46 -1.95
N CYS A 77 -15.04 -10.78 -0.68
CA CYS A 77 -14.83 -12.16 -0.24
C CYS A 77 -16.09 -12.99 -0.46
N ASN A 78 -17.26 -12.45 -0.20
CA ASN A 78 -18.53 -13.12 -0.45
C ASN A 78 -18.81 -13.31 -1.94
N HIS A 79 -18.63 -12.27 -2.76
CA HIS A 79 -19.00 -12.29 -4.18
C HIS A 79 -18.00 -13.03 -5.06
N PHE A 80 -16.70 -12.86 -4.83
CA PHE A 80 -15.65 -13.34 -5.73
C PHE A 80 -14.87 -14.53 -5.17
N PHE A 81 -14.55 -14.52 -3.88
CA PHE A 81 -13.77 -15.61 -3.25
C PHE A 81 -14.65 -16.68 -2.62
N ARG A 82 -15.99 -16.51 -2.63
CA ARG A 82 -16.99 -17.46 -2.07
C ARG A 82 -16.76 -17.74 -0.58
N LYS A 83 -16.25 -16.76 0.15
CA LYS A 83 -16.02 -16.82 1.58
C LYS A 83 -17.02 -15.91 2.28
N ARG A 84 -17.67 -16.44 3.32
CA ARG A 84 -18.64 -15.69 4.12
C ARG A 84 -18.06 -15.47 5.51
N TYR A 85 -17.83 -14.23 5.84
CA TYR A 85 -17.33 -13.83 7.15
C TYR A 85 -18.43 -13.22 8.01
N SER A 86 -18.30 -13.35 9.33
CA SER A 86 -19.07 -12.49 10.23
C SER A 86 -18.48 -11.07 10.24
N PHE A 87 -19.24 -10.12 10.75
CA PHE A 87 -18.76 -8.74 10.91
C PHE A 87 -17.42 -8.69 11.66
N GLU A 88 -17.31 -9.45 12.75
CA GLU A 88 -16.08 -9.53 13.56
C GLU A 88 -14.91 -10.13 12.75
N GLN A 89 -15.18 -11.12 11.92
CA GLN A 89 -14.15 -11.73 11.07
C GLN A 89 -13.69 -10.78 9.97
N SER A 90 -14.59 -10.03 9.32
CA SER A 90 -14.25 -9.03 8.31
C SER A 90 -13.42 -7.90 8.91
N ASN A 91 -13.76 -7.42 10.11
CA ASN A 91 -12.96 -6.43 10.84
C ASN A 91 -11.59 -6.97 11.24
N ALA A 92 -11.52 -8.21 11.72
CA ALA A 92 -10.24 -8.83 12.07
C ALA A 92 -9.35 -9.04 10.84
N LEU A 93 -9.93 -9.37 9.68
CA LEU A 93 -9.19 -9.49 8.43
C LEU A 93 -8.67 -8.12 7.95
N ALA A 94 -9.49 -7.07 8.02
CA ALA A 94 -9.10 -5.71 7.68
C ALA A 94 -7.95 -5.22 8.58
N ASP A 95 -8.11 -5.38 9.89
CA ASP A 95 -7.07 -5.02 10.86
C ASP A 95 -5.76 -5.78 10.61
N PHE A 96 -5.85 -7.08 10.35
CA PHE A 96 -4.70 -7.92 10.03
C PHE A 96 -3.97 -7.46 8.75
N ILE A 97 -4.71 -7.18 7.67
CA ILE A 97 -4.10 -6.71 6.42
C ILE A 97 -3.42 -5.35 6.64
N VAL A 98 -4.12 -4.40 7.23
CA VAL A 98 -3.64 -3.02 7.39
C VAL A 98 -2.51 -2.93 8.40
N ASN A 99 -2.71 -3.44 9.60
CA ASN A 99 -1.78 -3.22 10.71
C ASN A 99 -0.66 -4.25 10.80
N VAL A 100 -0.85 -5.47 10.25
CA VAL A 100 0.17 -6.51 10.32
C VAL A 100 0.89 -6.69 8.99
N VAL A 101 0.16 -6.81 7.88
CA VAL A 101 0.77 -7.08 6.57
C VAL A 101 1.37 -5.81 5.97
N LEU A 102 0.59 -4.72 5.89
CA LEU A 102 1.01 -3.48 5.24
C LEU A 102 1.87 -2.58 6.12
N SER A 103 1.76 -2.67 7.45
CA SER A 103 2.48 -1.81 8.40
C SER A 103 3.49 -2.55 9.28
N ASP A 104 3.63 -3.87 9.16
CA ASP A 104 4.46 -4.73 10.02
C ASP A 104 4.33 -4.39 11.52
N GLU A 105 3.09 -4.23 11.99
CA GLU A 105 2.77 -3.88 13.39
C GLU A 105 3.37 -2.52 13.82
N GLY A 106 3.53 -1.60 12.88
CA GLY A 106 4.13 -0.29 13.10
C GLY A 106 5.65 -0.27 13.13
N ARG A 107 6.29 -1.39 12.81
CA ARG A 107 7.76 -1.44 12.70
C ARG A 107 8.23 -0.85 11.37
N ALA A 108 9.36 -0.16 11.42
CA ALA A 108 9.99 0.34 10.21
C ALA A 108 10.49 -0.81 9.33
N MET A 109 10.06 -0.82 8.08
CA MET A 109 10.45 -1.83 7.09
C MET A 109 11.59 -1.32 6.23
N TYR A 110 12.61 -2.14 6.04
CA TYR A 110 13.77 -1.80 5.21
C TYR A 110 14.09 -2.94 4.26
N PHE A 111 14.44 -2.57 3.04
CA PHE A 111 14.95 -3.48 2.03
C PHE A 111 16.39 -3.11 1.67
N PRO A 112 17.37 -4.02 1.81
CA PRO A 112 18.76 -3.73 1.47
C PRO A 112 18.94 -3.74 -0.05
N CYS A 113 19.34 -2.60 -0.61
CA CYS A 113 19.67 -2.42 -2.03
C CYS A 113 21.18 -2.24 -2.18
N PHE A 114 21.79 -2.82 -3.21
CA PHE A 114 23.20 -2.58 -3.50
C PHE A 114 23.38 -1.28 -4.29
N ASP A 115 24.19 -0.40 -3.76
CA ASP A 115 24.62 0.83 -4.44
C ASP A 115 25.93 0.55 -5.17
N PHE A 116 25.89 0.51 -6.49
CA PHE A 116 27.07 0.21 -7.32
C PHE A 116 28.09 1.35 -7.35
N GLU A 117 27.68 2.58 -7.08
CA GLU A 117 28.59 3.73 -7.01
C GLU A 117 29.37 3.72 -5.71
N LYS A 118 28.69 3.46 -4.59
CA LYS A 118 29.28 3.36 -3.26
C LYS A 118 29.89 1.99 -2.96
N LYS A 119 29.53 0.96 -3.73
CA LYS A 119 29.93 -0.45 -3.58
C LYS A 119 29.54 -1.03 -2.23
N GLU A 120 28.40 -0.67 -1.73
CA GLU A 120 27.85 -1.12 -0.45
C GLU A 120 26.36 -1.37 -0.52
N TYR A 121 25.80 -2.08 0.47
CA TYR A 121 24.37 -2.18 0.66
C TYR A 121 23.85 -0.94 1.41
N ILE A 122 22.79 -0.36 0.91
CA ILE A 122 22.03 0.72 1.56
C ILE A 122 20.63 0.22 1.89
N ASP A 123 20.15 0.56 3.07
CA ASP A 123 18.80 0.22 3.48
C ASP A 123 17.81 1.24 2.90
N THR A 124 16.87 0.74 2.09
CA THR A 124 15.78 1.55 1.54
C THR A 124 14.55 1.36 2.42
N TYR A 125 14.03 2.46 2.95
CA TYR A 125 12.81 2.45 3.75
C TYR A 125 11.59 2.16 2.87
N ILE A 126 10.72 1.24 3.33
CA ILE A 126 9.49 0.84 2.66
C ILE A 126 8.29 1.22 3.55
N SER A 127 7.31 1.87 2.95
CA SER A 127 6.03 2.19 3.59
C SER A 127 4.91 2.18 2.56
N TYR A 128 3.86 1.37 2.78
CA TYR A 128 2.72 1.29 1.86
C TYR A 128 1.63 2.25 2.22
N ILE A 129 1.39 2.42 3.51
CA ILE A 129 0.29 3.18 4.06
C ILE A 129 0.76 4.09 5.20
N GLU A 130 0.01 5.12 5.43
CA GLU A 130 0.11 5.98 6.61
C GLU A 130 -1.25 6.12 7.26
N ASN A 131 -1.26 6.45 8.53
CA ASN A 131 -2.49 6.69 9.27
C ASN A 131 -2.53 8.10 9.85
N ARG A 132 -3.73 8.62 10.02
CA ARG A 132 -4.00 9.86 10.73
C ARG A 132 -5.26 9.75 11.57
N VAL A 133 -5.29 10.51 12.63
CA VAL A 133 -6.52 10.67 13.42
C VAL A 133 -7.43 11.67 12.73
N VAL A 134 -8.68 11.28 12.54
CA VAL A 134 -9.75 12.13 12.00
C VAL A 134 -10.89 12.21 13.02
N TYR A 135 -11.64 13.30 12.97
CA TYR A 135 -12.86 13.48 13.76
C TYR A 135 -14.03 13.51 12.78
N LEU A 136 -14.99 12.61 12.97
CA LEU A 136 -16.22 12.58 12.21
C LEU A 136 -17.14 13.73 12.65
N GLU A 137 -18.23 13.94 11.92
CA GLU A 137 -19.20 15.02 12.21
C GLU A 137 -19.79 14.96 13.63
N ASP A 138 -19.93 13.75 14.17
CA ASP A 138 -20.38 13.48 15.53
C ASP A 138 -19.29 13.63 16.59
N GLN A 139 -18.12 14.18 16.24
CA GLN A 139 -16.91 14.30 17.05
C GLN A 139 -16.28 12.94 17.48
N THR A 140 -16.72 11.83 16.92
CA THR A 140 -16.09 10.54 17.15
C THR A 140 -14.70 10.50 16.54
N LYS A 141 -13.71 10.14 17.36
CA LYS A 141 -12.31 9.99 16.94
C LYS A 141 -12.14 8.66 16.20
N ARG A 142 -11.63 8.69 14.99
CA ARG A 142 -11.32 7.52 14.16
C ARG A 142 -9.90 7.59 13.61
N THR A 143 -9.36 6.43 13.26
CA THR A 143 -8.10 6.33 12.51
C THR A 143 -8.43 6.14 11.04
N SER A 144 -7.97 7.06 10.21
CA SER A 144 -8.06 6.96 8.76
C SER A 144 -6.71 6.51 8.20
N TYR A 145 -6.74 5.72 7.17
CA TYR A 145 -5.59 5.17 6.47
C TYR A 145 -5.53 5.72 5.05
N LYS A 146 -4.32 6.04 4.59
CA LYS A 146 -4.05 6.48 3.22
C LYS A 146 -2.82 5.77 2.68
N LEU A 147 -2.72 5.67 1.36
CA LEU A 147 -1.49 5.23 0.73
C LEU A 147 -0.38 6.27 0.89
N THR A 148 0.85 5.81 1.03
CA THR A 148 2.04 6.65 0.87
C THR A 148 2.35 6.82 -0.62
N ASP A 149 3.28 7.71 -0.98
CA ASP A 149 3.80 7.83 -2.36
C ASP A 149 4.31 6.48 -2.89
N GLN A 150 4.98 5.71 -2.03
CA GLN A 150 5.44 4.37 -2.38
C GLN A 150 4.28 3.40 -2.61
N GLY A 151 3.22 3.46 -1.78
CA GLY A 151 2.01 2.67 -1.95
C GLY A 151 1.34 2.96 -3.29
N TYR A 152 1.20 4.24 -3.67
CA TYR A 152 0.71 4.63 -4.99
C TYR A 152 1.61 4.10 -6.11
N ASN A 153 2.92 4.29 -6.02
CA ASN A 153 3.86 3.83 -7.03
C ASN A 153 3.83 2.30 -7.21
N LEU A 154 3.62 1.55 -6.11
CA LEU A 154 3.44 0.10 -6.20
C LEU A 154 2.23 -0.26 -7.06
N ILE A 155 1.08 0.35 -6.81
CA ILE A 155 -0.15 0.11 -7.57
C ILE A 155 0.02 0.55 -9.03
N LEU A 156 0.52 1.77 -9.25
CA LEU A 156 0.72 2.33 -10.58
C LEU A 156 1.66 1.50 -11.45
N SER A 157 2.65 0.86 -10.84
CA SER A 157 3.58 -0.03 -11.57
C SER A 157 2.92 -1.32 -12.08
N THR A 158 1.73 -1.67 -11.57
CA THR A 158 0.97 -2.87 -11.99
C THR A 158 -0.15 -2.57 -12.97
N LEU A 159 -0.55 -1.30 -13.10
CA LEU A 159 -1.69 -0.92 -13.93
C LEU A 159 -1.25 -0.58 -15.36
N GLU A 160 -1.88 -1.22 -16.35
CA GLU A 160 -1.99 -0.68 -17.71
C GLU A 160 -3.05 0.43 -17.68
N MET A 161 -2.64 1.64 -17.31
CA MET A 161 -3.57 2.73 -17.11
C MET A 161 -3.90 3.44 -18.42
N GLU A 162 -5.16 3.70 -18.67
CA GLU A 162 -5.58 4.67 -19.67
C GLU A 162 -5.03 6.07 -19.32
N GLY A 163 -4.68 6.88 -20.34
CA GLY A 163 -3.99 8.14 -20.16
C GLY A 163 -4.66 9.12 -19.18
N ASN A 164 -6.01 9.13 -19.14
CA ASN A 164 -6.78 9.99 -18.24
C ASN A 164 -6.64 9.60 -16.75
N MET A 165 -6.57 8.31 -16.45
CA MET A 165 -6.43 7.83 -15.08
C MET A 165 -5.02 8.11 -14.55
N LYS A 166 -3.98 7.96 -15.41
CA LYS A 166 -2.61 8.37 -15.04
C LYS A 166 -2.55 9.83 -14.64
N LEU A 167 -3.18 10.72 -15.41
CA LEU A 167 -3.20 12.15 -15.11
C LEU A 167 -3.86 12.44 -13.76
N SER A 168 -5.00 11.81 -13.47
CA SER A 168 -5.71 12.01 -12.19
C SER A 168 -4.89 11.55 -10.99
N VAL A 169 -4.16 10.45 -11.11
CA VAL A 169 -3.31 9.94 -10.02
C VAL A 169 -2.08 10.83 -9.83
N HIS A 170 -1.44 11.28 -10.91
CA HIS A 170 -0.34 12.24 -10.81
C HIS A 170 -0.77 13.56 -10.17
N GLU A 171 -1.96 14.06 -10.54
CA GLU A 171 -2.53 15.25 -9.91
C GLU A 171 -2.76 15.06 -8.41
N MET A 172 -3.25 13.89 -8.00
CA MET A 172 -3.44 13.57 -6.58
C MET A 172 -2.11 13.50 -5.83
N ILE A 173 -1.11 12.81 -6.37
CA ILE A 173 0.23 12.75 -5.78
C ILE A 173 0.83 14.15 -5.67
N PHE A 174 0.68 14.98 -6.71
CA PHE A 174 1.11 16.37 -6.70
C PHE A 174 0.45 17.17 -5.56
N ARG A 175 -0.88 17.06 -5.40
CA ARG A 175 -1.61 17.69 -4.28
C ARG A 175 -1.08 17.22 -2.93
N MET A 176 -0.83 15.92 -2.76
CA MET A 176 -0.24 15.37 -1.52
C MET A 176 1.12 16.01 -1.19
N HIS A 177 1.97 16.22 -2.20
CA HIS A 177 3.26 16.87 -2.00
C HIS A 177 3.12 18.35 -1.63
N LEU A 178 2.15 19.05 -2.20
CA LEU A 178 1.84 20.43 -1.83
C LEU A 178 1.34 20.54 -0.39
N GLU A 179 0.41 19.66 0.02
CA GLU A 179 -0.13 19.64 1.40
C GLU A 179 0.97 19.38 2.45
N ARG A 180 1.94 18.55 2.09
CA ARG A 180 3.08 18.21 2.97
C ARG A 180 4.22 19.23 2.91
N SER A 181 4.08 20.31 2.11
CA SER A 181 5.15 21.27 1.85
C SER A 181 6.45 20.64 1.31
N THR A 182 6.35 19.53 0.59
CA THR A 182 7.47 18.84 -0.05
C THR A 182 7.59 19.26 -1.50
N TYR A 183 7.85 20.54 -1.73
CA TYR A 183 7.82 21.17 -3.06
C TYR A 183 8.77 20.54 -4.08
N ASP A 184 9.94 20.07 -3.65
CA ASP A 184 10.91 19.43 -4.54
C ASP A 184 10.33 18.17 -5.19
N ARG A 185 9.56 17.38 -4.46
CA ARG A 185 8.89 16.17 -4.98
C ARG A 185 7.70 16.50 -5.86
N ALA A 186 6.99 17.60 -5.58
CA ALA A 186 5.90 18.05 -6.42
C ALA A 186 6.39 18.46 -7.83
N LEU A 187 7.61 18.98 -7.95
CA LEU A 187 8.21 19.34 -9.25
C LEU A 187 8.64 18.11 -10.06
N GLU A 188 8.87 16.96 -9.44
CA GLU A 188 9.21 15.70 -10.15
C GLU A 188 7.99 15.06 -10.82
N GLU A 189 6.75 15.46 -10.45
CA GLU A 189 5.49 14.90 -10.96
C GLU A 189 4.89 15.71 -12.13
N ILE A 190 5.52 16.83 -12.53
CA ILE A 190 5.13 17.65 -13.69
C ILE A 190 5.86 17.21 -14.94
#